data_2e5a555b50655dec4b8d7327499735b6
#
_entry.id   2e5a555b50655dec4b8d7327499735b6
#
_cell.length_a   1.000
_cell.length_b   1.000
_cell.length_c   1.000
_cell.angle_alpha   90.00
_cell.angle_beta   90.00
_cell.angle_gamma   90.00
#
_symmetry.space_group_name_H-M   'P 1'
#
loop_
_entity.id
_entity.type
_entity.pdbx_description
1 polymer ?
#
loop_
_entity_poly.entity_id
_entity_poly.type
_entity_poly.pdbx_seq_one_letter_code
_entity_poly.pdbx_strand_id
1 'polypeptide(L)'
;MSLVASEVTVEFAGLRALDRVSLALPQGEILGLIGPNGSGKTTLVNAITGQVPLRHGRIAAGGVELTGRSPREVALARVARTFQVGRHFDHLTVLESVATAALGHGAGVVAAKARARELLDEFGLGPRHDDLAGGLSFGDKRRVEVARALAGDPQFLLLDEPAAGMNDVVTEALLELFAALPGSRGLGLLIIDHDMSLIMRLCGRLHVLASGRTIAEGDRQAVRDDPAVIEAYLGREAADA
;
A
#
# COMPACT_ATOMS: atom_id res chain seq x y z
N MET A 1 -14.93 -4.04 9.12
CA MET A 1 -13.97 -3.22 9.91
C MET A 1 -13.30 -2.24 8.98
N SER A 2 -12.69 -1.14 9.49
CA SER A 2 -12.06 -0.12 8.63
C SER A 2 -10.72 0.34 9.19
N LEU A 3 -9.81 0.77 8.29
CA LEU A 3 -8.68 1.61 8.61
C LEU A 3 -9.15 3.06 8.48
N VAL A 4 -8.99 3.85 9.53
CA VAL A 4 -9.47 5.23 9.58
C VAL A 4 -8.33 6.15 10.02
N ALA A 5 -8.08 7.17 9.23
CA ALA A 5 -7.29 8.34 9.59
C ALA A 5 -8.26 9.51 9.80
N SER A 6 -8.18 10.21 10.92
CA SER A 6 -9.09 11.31 11.26
C SER A 6 -8.28 12.56 11.57
N GLU A 7 -8.50 13.63 10.79
CA GLU A 7 -7.89 14.96 10.98
C GLU A 7 -6.35 14.91 11.11
N VAL A 8 -5.71 14.02 10.33
CA VAL A 8 -4.25 13.78 10.41
C VAL A 8 -3.50 15.01 9.94
N THR A 9 -2.64 15.52 10.84
CA THR A 9 -1.73 16.64 10.58
C THR A 9 -0.30 16.19 10.86
N VAL A 10 0.59 16.40 9.89
CA VAL A 10 2.03 16.10 9.97
C VAL A 10 2.83 17.34 9.63
N GLU A 11 3.83 17.65 10.45
CA GLU A 11 4.73 18.80 10.27
C GLU A 11 6.20 18.37 10.31
N PHE A 12 7.02 18.89 9.40
CA PHE A 12 8.46 18.72 9.35
C PHE A 12 9.13 20.08 9.39
N ALA A 13 9.91 20.37 10.44
CA ALA A 13 10.67 21.62 10.57
C ALA A 13 9.84 22.89 10.26
N GLY A 14 8.57 22.91 10.68
CA GLY A 14 7.65 24.03 10.45
C GLY A 14 6.86 23.96 9.12
N LEU A 15 7.21 23.06 8.22
CA LEU A 15 6.43 22.82 7.01
C LEU A 15 5.32 21.80 7.29
N ARG A 16 4.08 22.17 7.02
CA ARG A 16 2.92 21.28 7.16
C ARG A 16 2.80 20.42 5.91
N ALA A 17 3.17 19.14 6.04
CA ALA A 17 3.10 18.15 4.96
C ALA A 17 1.70 17.54 4.81
N LEU A 18 0.93 17.46 5.91
CA LEU A 18 -0.50 17.09 5.92
C LEU A 18 -1.25 18.04 6.84
N ASP A 19 -2.41 18.50 6.40
CA ASP A 19 -3.28 19.42 7.13
C ASP A 19 -4.70 18.86 7.23
N ARG A 20 -5.01 18.24 8.38
CA ARG A 20 -6.30 17.66 8.74
C ARG A 20 -6.89 16.70 7.70
N VAL A 21 -6.04 15.82 7.16
CA VAL A 21 -6.46 14.80 6.21
C VAL A 21 -7.26 13.71 6.93
N SER A 22 -8.44 13.40 6.41
CA SER A 22 -9.27 12.29 6.90
C SER A 22 -9.51 11.30 5.76
N LEU A 23 -9.32 9.99 6.04
CA LEU A 23 -9.45 8.90 5.08
C LEU A 23 -10.05 7.68 5.78
N ALA A 24 -10.97 6.99 5.12
CA ALA A 24 -11.50 5.71 5.60
C ALA A 24 -11.38 4.64 4.51
N LEU A 25 -10.80 3.48 4.87
CA LEU A 25 -10.68 2.30 4.03
C LEU A 25 -11.39 1.13 4.71
N PRO A 26 -12.59 0.74 4.26
CA PRO A 26 -13.26 -0.48 4.70
C PRO A 26 -12.51 -1.73 4.25
N GLN A 27 -12.66 -2.84 5.00
CA GLN A 27 -12.29 -4.16 4.49
C GLN A 27 -13.15 -4.53 3.28
N GLY A 28 -12.57 -5.25 2.32
CA GLY A 28 -13.24 -5.64 1.08
C GLY A 28 -13.24 -4.56 0.00
N GLU A 29 -12.58 -3.44 0.22
CA GLU A 29 -12.51 -2.31 -0.72
C GLU A 29 -11.10 -2.07 -1.25
N ILE A 30 -11.01 -1.60 -2.50
CA ILE A 30 -9.80 -1.03 -3.08
C ILE A 30 -9.98 0.48 -3.19
N LEU A 31 -9.18 1.22 -2.41
CA LEU A 31 -9.14 2.69 -2.41
C LEU A 31 -7.87 3.18 -3.11
N GLY A 32 -8.01 4.04 -4.10
CA GLY A 32 -6.89 4.74 -4.72
C GLY A 32 -6.57 6.03 -3.99
N LEU A 33 -5.31 6.21 -3.59
CA LEU A 33 -4.80 7.47 -3.05
C LEU A 33 -3.95 8.15 -4.13
N ILE A 34 -4.47 9.22 -4.70
CA ILE A 34 -3.87 9.92 -5.83
C ILE A 34 -3.56 11.39 -5.50
N GLY A 35 -2.88 12.06 -6.41
CA GLY A 35 -2.53 13.46 -6.30
C GLY A 35 -1.14 13.75 -6.89
N PRO A 36 -0.81 15.00 -7.18
CA PRO A 36 0.48 15.37 -7.75
C PRO A 36 1.66 15.03 -6.83
N ASN A 37 2.88 15.06 -7.38
CA ASN A 37 4.10 14.85 -6.58
C ASN A 37 4.20 15.89 -5.46
N GLY A 38 4.59 15.45 -4.27
CA GLY A 38 4.64 16.32 -3.08
C GLY A 38 3.28 16.67 -2.47
N SER A 39 2.17 16.05 -2.91
CA SER A 39 0.84 16.29 -2.33
C SER A 39 0.64 15.72 -0.92
N GLY A 40 1.55 14.86 -0.43
CA GLY A 40 1.49 14.28 0.91
C GLY A 40 1.13 12.79 0.96
N LYS A 41 0.93 12.10 -0.18
CA LYS A 41 0.55 10.66 -0.21
C LYS A 41 1.49 9.77 0.60
N THR A 42 2.78 9.83 0.31
CA THR A 42 3.80 9.05 1.02
C THR A 42 3.86 9.43 2.51
N THR A 43 3.66 10.71 2.84
CA THR A 43 3.59 11.17 4.23
C THR A 43 2.39 10.57 4.96
N LEU A 44 1.21 10.50 4.32
CA LEU A 44 0.02 9.89 4.90
C LEU A 44 0.25 8.39 5.16
N VAL A 45 0.81 7.66 4.20
CA VAL A 45 1.14 6.24 4.37
C VAL A 45 2.19 6.03 5.46
N ASN A 46 3.22 6.89 5.52
CA ASN A 46 4.22 6.85 6.58
C ASN A 46 3.60 7.11 7.96
N ALA A 47 2.63 8.02 8.06
CA ALA A 47 1.88 8.28 9.29
C ALA A 47 1.02 7.07 9.68
N ILE A 48 0.26 6.47 8.74
CA ILE A 48 -0.54 5.26 8.97
C ILE A 48 0.33 4.10 9.47
N THR A 49 1.53 3.96 8.92
CA THR A 49 2.44 2.86 9.25
C THR A 49 3.41 3.16 10.40
N GLY A 50 3.19 4.25 11.14
CA GLY A 50 3.95 4.60 12.34
C GLY A 50 5.39 5.05 12.08
N GLN A 51 5.75 5.38 10.83
CA GLN A 51 7.09 5.86 10.47
C GLN A 51 7.28 7.35 10.71
N VAL A 52 6.18 8.11 10.80
CA VAL A 52 6.15 9.55 11.02
C VAL A 52 5.14 9.86 12.13
N PRO A 53 5.51 10.64 13.15
CA PRO A 53 4.60 11.03 14.22
C PRO A 53 3.56 12.03 13.72
N LEU A 54 2.35 11.97 14.30
CA LEU A 54 1.31 12.96 14.07
C LEU A 54 1.53 14.19 14.96
N ARG A 55 1.25 15.37 14.41
CA ARG A 55 1.08 16.60 15.19
C ARG A 55 -0.31 16.66 15.81
N HIS A 56 -1.32 16.28 15.03
CA HIS A 56 -2.73 16.17 15.44
C HIS A 56 -3.41 15.04 14.67
N GLY A 57 -4.57 14.65 15.16
CA GLY A 57 -5.39 13.62 14.54
C GLY A 57 -5.19 12.25 15.16
N ARG A 58 -5.85 11.25 14.58
CA ARG A 58 -5.87 9.87 15.05
C ARG A 58 -5.85 8.91 13.88
N ILE A 59 -5.27 7.74 14.11
CA ILE A 59 -5.28 6.63 13.16
C ILE A 59 -5.70 5.37 13.92
N ALA A 60 -6.67 4.63 13.37
CA ALA A 60 -7.12 3.36 13.93
C ALA A 60 -7.36 2.33 12.80
N ALA A 61 -7.15 1.06 13.09
CA ALA A 61 -7.44 -0.05 12.18
C ALA A 61 -8.18 -1.17 12.91
N GLY A 62 -9.31 -1.60 12.37
CA GLY A 62 -10.10 -2.68 12.98
C GLY A 62 -10.54 -2.41 14.41
N GLY A 63 -10.67 -1.14 14.81
CA GLY A 63 -10.98 -0.72 16.18
C GLY A 63 -9.77 -0.57 17.10
N VAL A 64 -8.55 -0.86 16.62
CA VAL A 64 -7.31 -0.71 17.38
C VAL A 64 -6.70 0.66 17.06
N GLU A 65 -6.42 1.46 18.10
CA GLU A 65 -5.72 2.75 17.98
C GLU A 65 -4.26 2.52 17.53
N LEU A 66 -3.83 3.21 16.47
CA LEU A 66 -2.48 3.12 15.90
C LEU A 66 -1.65 4.40 16.14
N THR A 67 -2.27 5.49 16.57
CA THR A 67 -1.60 6.78 16.79
C THR A 67 -0.44 6.62 17.76
N GLY A 68 0.75 7.04 17.33
CA GLY A 68 1.98 6.96 18.13
C GLY A 68 2.58 5.55 18.27
N ARG A 69 2.03 4.54 17.64
CA ARG A 69 2.60 3.19 17.61
C ARG A 69 3.80 3.11 16.68
N SER A 70 4.75 2.27 17.02
CA SER A 70 5.89 1.93 16.17
C SER A 70 5.45 1.13 14.95
N PRO A 71 6.25 1.10 13.85
CA PRO A 71 5.94 0.30 12.66
C PRO A 71 5.72 -1.18 12.97
N ARG A 72 6.45 -1.74 13.94
CA ARG A 72 6.26 -3.12 14.38
C ARG A 72 4.89 -3.34 15.01
N GLU A 73 4.45 -2.44 15.88
CA GLU A 73 3.13 -2.52 16.53
C GLU A 73 2.00 -2.33 15.53
N VAL A 74 2.18 -1.47 14.52
CA VAL A 74 1.23 -1.30 13.40
C VAL A 74 1.13 -2.58 12.58
N ALA A 75 2.25 -3.22 12.26
CA ALA A 75 2.25 -4.51 11.56
C ALA A 75 1.52 -5.59 12.37
N LEU A 76 1.79 -5.69 13.68
CA LEU A 76 1.09 -6.62 14.57
C LEU A 76 -0.42 -6.32 14.71
N ALA A 77 -0.83 -5.06 14.49
CA ALA A 77 -2.23 -4.67 14.38
C ALA A 77 -2.83 -4.95 12.98
N ARG A 78 -2.17 -5.80 12.18
CA ARG A 78 -2.62 -6.31 10.88
C ARG A 78 -2.74 -5.24 9.79
N VAL A 79 -1.86 -4.24 9.82
CA VAL A 79 -1.67 -3.27 8.74
C VAL A 79 -0.30 -3.52 8.12
N ALA A 80 -0.26 -3.96 6.87
CA ALA A 80 0.97 -4.22 6.12
C ALA A 80 1.19 -3.17 5.02
N ARG A 81 2.44 -3.01 4.61
CA ARG A 81 2.84 -2.13 3.51
C ARG A 81 3.93 -2.77 2.66
N THR A 82 3.87 -2.54 1.35
CA THR A 82 5.04 -2.68 0.46
C THR A 82 5.76 -1.33 0.35
N PHE A 83 7.02 -1.34 -0.06
CA PHE A 83 7.83 -0.13 -0.20
C PHE A 83 8.15 0.12 -1.67
N GLN A 84 8.22 1.38 -2.08
CA GLN A 84 8.57 1.79 -3.44
C GLN A 84 9.95 1.24 -3.88
N VAL A 85 10.94 1.25 -2.97
CA VAL A 85 12.21 0.54 -3.16
C VAL A 85 12.16 -0.74 -2.38
N GLY A 86 12.07 -1.87 -3.09
CA GLY A 86 11.95 -3.19 -2.49
C GLY A 86 13.08 -3.50 -1.53
N ARG A 87 12.73 -3.79 -0.28
CA ARG A 87 13.68 -4.29 0.73
C ARG A 87 13.76 -5.80 0.59
N HIS A 88 14.57 -6.26 -0.37
CA HIS A 88 14.77 -7.68 -0.60
C HIS A 88 15.81 -8.25 0.37
N PHE A 89 15.60 -9.49 0.75
CA PHE A 89 16.59 -10.27 1.47
C PHE A 89 17.37 -11.12 0.44
N ASP A 90 18.27 -10.48 -0.31
CA ASP A 90 18.95 -11.07 -1.47
C ASP A 90 19.65 -12.40 -1.16
N HIS A 91 20.05 -12.62 0.10
CA HIS A 91 20.74 -13.82 0.56
C HIS A 91 19.82 -14.92 1.10
N LEU A 92 18.52 -14.65 1.21
CA LEU A 92 17.53 -15.65 1.58
C LEU A 92 16.92 -16.29 0.33
N THR A 93 16.43 -17.52 0.48
CA THR A 93 15.58 -18.11 -0.54
C THR A 93 14.24 -17.33 -0.63
N VAL A 94 13.56 -17.46 -1.76
CA VAL A 94 12.23 -16.90 -1.99
C VAL A 94 11.27 -17.34 -0.87
N LEU A 95 11.28 -18.63 -0.52
CA LEU A 95 10.49 -19.18 0.57
C LEU A 95 10.82 -18.53 1.92
N GLU A 96 12.11 -18.44 2.24
CA GLU A 96 12.55 -17.85 3.51
C GLU A 96 12.18 -16.37 3.58
N SER A 97 12.36 -15.62 2.48
CA SER A 97 11.97 -14.21 2.40
C SER A 97 10.51 -13.98 2.74
N VAL A 98 9.60 -14.82 2.22
CA VAL A 98 8.17 -14.70 2.51
C VAL A 98 7.85 -15.16 3.93
N ALA A 99 8.48 -16.25 4.40
CA ALA A 99 8.26 -16.80 5.74
C ALA A 99 8.64 -15.83 6.87
N THR A 100 9.59 -14.90 6.63
CA THR A 100 10.04 -13.92 7.65
C THR A 100 8.89 -13.10 8.25
N ALA A 101 7.88 -12.75 7.44
CA ALA A 101 6.75 -11.96 7.93
C ALA A 101 5.85 -12.76 8.88
N ALA A 102 5.54 -14.00 8.53
CA ALA A 102 4.76 -14.88 9.41
C ALA A 102 5.51 -15.16 10.74
N LEU A 103 6.82 -15.37 10.68
CA LEU A 103 7.68 -15.51 11.87
C LEU A 103 7.63 -14.23 12.73
N GLY A 104 7.70 -13.05 12.10
CA GLY A 104 7.60 -11.76 12.79
C GLY A 104 6.26 -11.55 13.51
N HIS A 105 5.21 -12.24 13.07
CA HIS A 105 3.88 -12.27 13.73
C HIS A 105 3.71 -13.43 14.72
N GLY A 106 4.78 -14.17 15.03
CA GLY A 106 4.79 -15.20 16.06
C GLY A 106 4.43 -16.61 15.57
N ALA A 107 4.33 -16.83 14.27
CA ALA A 107 4.15 -18.18 13.75
C ALA A 107 5.39 -19.05 14.00
N GLY A 108 5.18 -20.34 14.28
CA GLY A 108 6.28 -21.30 14.32
C GLY A 108 6.87 -21.54 12.92
N VAL A 109 8.14 -21.96 12.85
CA VAL A 109 8.89 -22.12 11.58
C VAL A 109 8.15 -22.99 10.54
N VAL A 110 7.55 -24.12 10.99
CA VAL A 110 6.83 -25.04 10.09
C VAL A 110 5.59 -24.34 9.50
N ALA A 111 4.80 -23.67 10.32
CA ALA A 111 3.59 -22.94 9.89
C ALA A 111 3.96 -21.75 8.99
N ALA A 112 5.01 -21.00 9.33
CA ALA A 112 5.48 -19.89 8.52
C ALA A 112 5.92 -20.33 7.12
N LYS A 113 6.68 -21.44 7.02
CA LYS A 113 7.10 -22.01 5.72
C LYS A 113 5.91 -22.58 4.94
N ALA A 114 4.93 -23.21 5.60
CA ALA A 114 3.73 -23.68 4.92
C ALA A 114 2.93 -22.50 4.33
N ARG A 115 2.70 -21.47 5.13
CA ARG A 115 2.03 -20.25 4.68
C ARG A 115 2.75 -19.55 3.52
N ALA A 116 4.08 -19.50 3.59
CA ALA A 116 4.89 -18.92 2.52
C ALA A 116 4.75 -19.71 1.20
N ARG A 117 4.72 -21.06 1.25
CA ARG A 117 4.50 -21.89 0.05
C ARG A 117 3.15 -21.61 -0.58
N GLU A 118 2.07 -21.63 0.20
CA GLU A 118 0.71 -21.33 -0.29
C GLU A 118 0.66 -19.98 -1.03
N LEU A 119 1.26 -18.94 -0.45
CA LEU A 119 1.29 -17.62 -1.06
C LEU A 119 2.14 -17.59 -2.32
N LEU A 120 3.30 -18.23 -2.32
CA LEU A 120 4.17 -18.28 -3.49
C LEU A 120 3.51 -19.05 -4.64
N ASP A 121 2.78 -20.13 -4.35
CA ASP A 121 2.01 -20.86 -5.36
C ASP A 121 0.89 -19.98 -5.95
N GLU A 122 0.13 -19.27 -5.10
CA GLU A 122 -0.89 -18.31 -5.53
C GLU A 122 -0.33 -17.19 -6.41
N PHE A 123 0.89 -16.72 -6.12
CA PHE A 123 1.57 -15.68 -6.90
C PHE A 123 2.38 -16.24 -8.09
N GLY A 124 2.26 -17.53 -8.41
CA GLY A 124 2.93 -18.17 -9.54
C GLY A 124 4.44 -18.33 -9.37
N LEU A 125 4.92 -18.32 -8.12
CA LEU A 125 6.33 -18.43 -7.74
C LEU A 125 6.68 -19.80 -7.14
N GLY A 126 5.76 -20.76 -7.15
CA GLY A 126 5.96 -22.11 -6.61
C GLY A 126 7.26 -22.80 -7.07
N PRO A 127 7.56 -22.85 -8.38
CA PRO A 127 8.79 -23.47 -8.88
C PRO A 127 10.09 -22.77 -8.44
N ARG A 128 10.02 -21.61 -7.83
CA ARG A 128 11.15 -20.76 -7.44
C ARG A 128 11.39 -20.69 -5.94
N HIS A 129 10.76 -21.57 -5.16
CA HIS A 129 10.86 -21.57 -3.70
C HIS A 129 12.30 -21.54 -3.16
N ASP A 130 13.18 -22.32 -3.80
CA ASP A 130 14.57 -22.51 -3.36
C ASP A 130 15.55 -21.55 -4.06
N ASP A 131 15.09 -20.73 -5.01
CA ASP A 131 15.92 -19.71 -5.65
C ASP A 131 16.31 -18.63 -4.65
N LEU A 132 17.48 -18.02 -4.81
CA LEU A 132 17.83 -16.82 -4.06
C LEU A 132 17.00 -15.63 -4.52
N ALA A 133 16.43 -14.89 -3.59
CA ALA A 133 15.57 -13.73 -3.89
C ALA A 133 16.31 -12.64 -4.67
N GLY A 134 17.63 -12.50 -4.48
CA GLY A 134 18.48 -11.56 -5.23
C GLY A 134 18.53 -11.83 -6.74
N GLY A 135 18.41 -13.10 -7.17
CA GLY A 135 18.45 -13.52 -8.58
C GLY A 135 17.13 -13.39 -9.34
N LEU A 136 16.05 -12.96 -8.69
CA LEU A 136 14.75 -12.84 -9.33
C LEU A 136 14.68 -11.66 -10.31
N SER A 137 13.80 -11.78 -11.31
CA SER A 137 13.38 -10.64 -12.13
C SER A 137 12.72 -9.55 -11.28
N PHE A 138 12.66 -8.32 -11.79
CA PHE A 138 11.99 -7.21 -11.07
C PHE A 138 10.52 -7.53 -10.75
N GLY A 139 9.77 -8.09 -11.72
CA GLY A 139 8.38 -8.48 -11.54
C GLY A 139 8.19 -9.58 -10.49
N ASP A 140 9.09 -10.60 -10.47
CA ASP A 140 9.03 -11.66 -9.47
C ASP A 140 9.39 -11.15 -8.07
N LYS A 141 10.37 -10.23 -7.98
CA LYS A 141 10.69 -9.54 -6.72
C LYS A 141 9.46 -8.83 -6.15
N ARG A 142 8.69 -8.16 -7.02
CA ARG A 142 7.46 -7.46 -6.59
C ARG A 142 6.39 -8.43 -6.10
N ARG A 143 6.22 -9.58 -6.78
CA ARG A 143 5.31 -10.65 -6.33
C ARG A 143 5.73 -11.20 -4.97
N VAL A 144 7.03 -11.43 -4.75
CA VAL A 144 7.59 -11.85 -3.45
C VAL A 144 7.31 -10.83 -2.35
N GLU A 145 7.42 -9.52 -2.64
CA GLU A 145 7.12 -8.47 -1.66
C GLU A 145 5.65 -8.49 -1.22
N VAL A 146 4.74 -8.62 -2.18
CA VAL A 146 3.30 -8.69 -1.86
C VAL A 146 2.99 -9.98 -1.11
N ALA A 147 3.51 -11.14 -1.55
CA ALA A 147 3.36 -12.40 -0.84
C ALA A 147 3.90 -12.32 0.59
N ARG A 148 5.06 -11.69 0.80
CA ARG A 148 5.61 -11.43 2.13
C ARG A 148 4.71 -10.54 2.98
N ALA A 149 4.16 -9.46 2.42
CA ALA A 149 3.23 -8.61 3.15
C ALA A 149 1.96 -9.37 3.59
N LEU A 150 1.46 -10.28 2.73
CA LEU A 150 0.30 -11.13 3.01
C LEU A 150 0.60 -12.26 3.99
N ALA A 151 1.86 -12.68 4.16
CA ALA A 151 2.23 -13.76 5.08
C ALA A 151 1.99 -13.40 6.55
N GLY A 152 1.95 -12.10 6.89
CA GLY A 152 1.54 -11.60 8.21
C GLY A 152 0.03 -11.57 8.44
N ASP A 153 -0.78 -12.09 7.52
CA ASP A 153 -2.24 -12.12 7.56
C ASP A 153 -2.87 -10.72 7.85
N PRO A 154 -2.56 -9.70 7.04
CA PRO A 154 -3.05 -8.35 7.28
C PRO A 154 -4.56 -8.22 7.03
N GLN A 155 -5.20 -7.25 7.69
CA GLN A 155 -6.55 -6.79 7.39
C GLN A 155 -6.53 -5.63 6.38
N PHE A 156 -5.43 -4.88 6.36
CA PHE A 156 -5.22 -3.75 5.46
C PHE A 156 -3.82 -3.85 4.86
N LEU A 157 -3.75 -3.70 3.53
CA LEU A 157 -2.49 -3.69 2.78
C LEU A 157 -2.36 -2.38 2.01
N LEU A 158 -1.24 -1.70 2.21
CA LEU A 158 -0.90 -0.45 1.54
C LEU A 158 0.16 -0.74 0.47
N LEU A 159 -0.18 -0.52 -0.79
CA LEU A 159 0.70 -0.71 -1.95
C LEU A 159 1.16 0.64 -2.48
N ASP A 160 2.48 0.84 -2.50
CA ASP A 160 3.11 2.06 -2.97
C ASP A 160 3.76 1.79 -4.33
N GLU A 161 3.18 2.36 -5.39
CA GLU A 161 3.56 2.19 -6.80
C GLU A 161 3.79 0.71 -7.19
N PRO A 162 2.76 -0.15 -7.04
CA PRO A 162 2.93 -1.60 -7.13
C PRO A 162 3.36 -2.12 -8.51
N ALA A 163 3.12 -1.36 -9.57
CA ALA A 163 3.44 -1.74 -10.95
C ALA A 163 4.59 -0.92 -11.58
N ALA A 164 5.23 -0.03 -10.83
CA ALA A 164 6.27 0.83 -11.36
C ALA A 164 7.43 0.03 -12.00
N GLY A 165 7.82 0.40 -13.22
CA GLY A 165 8.94 -0.20 -13.94
C GLY A 165 8.67 -1.59 -14.53
N MET A 166 7.42 -2.06 -14.57
CA MET A 166 7.04 -3.33 -15.18
C MET A 166 6.56 -3.15 -16.63
N ASN A 167 6.67 -4.23 -17.41
CA ASN A 167 6.00 -4.28 -18.71
C ASN A 167 4.51 -4.60 -18.57
N ASP A 168 3.72 -4.34 -19.61
CA ASP A 168 2.27 -4.47 -19.60
C ASP A 168 1.78 -5.88 -19.21
N VAL A 169 2.46 -6.93 -19.68
CA VAL A 169 2.05 -8.33 -19.42
C VAL A 169 2.19 -8.66 -17.93
N VAL A 170 3.30 -8.27 -17.30
CA VAL A 170 3.55 -8.49 -15.87
C VAL A 170 2.61 -7.64 -15.03
N THR A 171 2.40 -6.39 -15.44
CA THR A 171 1.45 -5.46 -14.80
C THR A 171 0.05 -6.06 -14.79
N GLU A 172 -0.44 -6.54 -15.94
CA GLU A 172 -1.79 -7.12 -16.06
C GLU A 172 -2.01 -8.28 -15.08
N ALA A 173 -1.09 -9.25 -15.07
CA ALA A 173 -1.17 -10.39 -14.15
C ALA A 173 -1.16 -9.96 -12.67
N LEU A 174 -0.43 -8.89 -12.33
CA LEU A 174 -0.39 -8.36 -10.98
C LEU A 174 -1.69 -7.62 -10.61
N LEU A 175 -2.28 -6.88 -11.55
CA LEU A 175 -3.58 -6.20 -11.35
C LEU A 175 -4.70 -7.21 -11.09
N GLU A 176 -4.73 -8.32 -11.81
CA GLU A 176 -5.70 -9.41 -11.56
C GLU A 176 -5.59 -9.97 -10.14
N LEU A 177 -4.35 -10.18 -9.67
CA LEU A 177 -4.09 -10.60 -8.29
C LEU A 177 -4.61 -9.56 -7.28
N PHE A 178 -4.32 -8.28 -7.47
CA PHE A 178 -4.79 -7.23 -6.56
C PHE A 178 -6.31 -7.10 -6.55
N ALA A 179 -6.96 -7.21 -7.71
CA ALA A 179 -8.40 -7.15 -7.81
C ALA A 179 -9.10 -8.29 -7.04
N ALA A 180 -8.45 -9.45 -6.95
CA ALA A 180 -8.98 -10.62 -6.24
C ALA A 180 -8.82 -10.54 -4.71
N LEU A 181 -7.81 -9.82 -4.18
CA LEU A 181 -7.48 -9.80 -2.75
C LEU A 181 -8.62 -9.36 -1.82
N PRO A 182 -9.40 -8.31 -2.12
CA PRO A 182 -10.52 -7.91 -1.26
C PRO A 182 -11.58 -9.00 -1.12
N GLY A 183 -11.94 -9.65 -2.23
CA GLY A 183 -12.96 -10.71 -2.24
C GLY A 183 -12.47 -12.01 -1.60
N SER A 184 -11.26 -12.45 -1.92
CA SER A 184 -10.71 -13.73 -1.44
C SER A 184 -10.26 -13.71 0.02
N ARG A 185 -9.84 -12.54 0.54
CA ARG A 185 -9.25 -12.40 1.87
C ARG A 185 -9.97 -11.42 2.79
N GLY A 186 -11.02 -10.73 2.32
CA GLY A 186 -11.67 -9.66 3.07
C GLY A 186 -10.73 -8.48 3.36
N LEU A 187 -9.74 -8.26 2.51
CA LEU A 187 -8.66 -7.30 2.72
C LEU A 187 -9.09 -5.89 2.28
N GLY A 188 -8.82 -4.86 3.08
CA GLY A 188 -8.85 -3.46 2.62
C GLY A 188 -7.52 -3.14 1.92
N LEU A 189 -7.58 -2.64 0.68
CA LEU A 189 -6.40 -2.37 -0.14
C LEU A 189 -6.30 -0.86 -0.44
N LEU A 190 -5.22 -0.21 0.01
CA LEU A 190 -4.88 1.16 -0.36
C LEU A 190 -3.80 1.12 -1.44
N ILE A 191 -4.08 1.68 -2.60
CA ILE A 191 -3.13 1.75 -3.71
C ILE A 191 -2.73 3.20 -3.94
N ILE A 192 -1.42 3.45 -3.94
CA ILE A 192 -0.83 4.71 -4.34
C ILE A 192 -0.15 4.47 -5.67
N ASP A 193 -0.56 5.18 -6.70
CA ASP A 193 0.12 5.16 -7.98
C ASP A 193 -0.06 6.51 -8.68
N HIS A 194 0.84 6.82 -9.61
CA HIS A 194 0.75 7.97 -10.51
C HIS A 194 0.15 7.58 -11.87
N ASP A 195 0.04 6.29 -12.17
CA ASP A 195 -0.63 5.79 -13.37
C ASP A 195 -2.16 5.79 -13.16
N MET A 196 -2.81 6.80 -13.73
CA MET A 196 -4.26 6.94 -13.67
C MET A 196 -5.00 5.79 -14.35
N SER A 197 -4.42 5.17 -15.38
CA SER A 197 -5.03 4.02 -16.07
C SER A 197 -5.15 2.82 -15.13
N LEU A 198 -4.08 2.51 -14.40
CA LEU A 198 -4.05 1.48 -13.36
C LEU A 198 -5.07 1.76 -12.26
N ILE A 199 -5.04 2.97 -11.71
CA ILE A 199 -5.94 3.40 -10.63
C ILE A 199 -7.41 3.29 -11.05
N MET A 200 -7.76 3.78 -12.23
CA MET A 200 -9.13 3.74 -12.75
C MET A 200 -9.63 2.32 -13.03
N ARG A 201 -8.75 1.37 -13.25
CA ARG A 201 -9.11 -0.04 -13.45
C ARG A 201 -9.34 -0.78 -12.15
N LEU A 202 -8.50 -0.55 -11.14
CA LEU A 202 -8.53 -1.29 -9.87
C LEU A 202 -9.44 -0.68 -8.82
N CYS A 203 -9.45 0.66 -8.72
CA CYS A 203 -10.07 1.32 -7.59
C CYS A 203 -11.51 1.70 -7.90
N GLY A 204 -12.44 1.33 -7.03
CA GLY A 204 -13.83 1.78 -7.12
C GLY A 204 -14.02 3.21 -6.58
N ARG A 205 -13.21 3.57 -5.58
CA ARG A 205 -13.23 4.89 -4.92
C ARG A 205 -11.82 5.48 -4.89
N LEU A 206 -11.74 6.79 -5.02
CA LEU A 206 -10.51 7.56 -5.00
C LEU A 206 -10.52 8.58 -3.88
N HIS A 207 -9.34 8.84 -3.33
CA HIS A 207 -9.06 9.92 -2.40
C HIS A 207 -7.92 10.77 -2.97
N VAL A 208 -8.15 12.05 -3.17
CA VAL A 208 -7.23 12.97 -3.86
C VAL A 208 -6.61 13.93 -2.89
N LEU A 209 -5.27 13.94 -2.86
CA LEU A 209 -4.50 14.91 -2.08
C LEU A 209 -3.86 15.96 -2.99
N ALA A 210 -3.92 17.22 -2.57
CA ALA A 210 -3.12 18.30 -3.12
C ALA A 210 -2.62 19.20 -1.98
N SER A 211 -1.33 19.56 -2.00
CA SER A 211 -0.70 20.44 -0.99
C SER A 211 -1.02 20.03 0.46
N GLY A 212 -0.98 18.73 0.74
CA GLY A 212 -1.24 18.17 2.08
C GLY A 212 -2.70 18.15 2.52
N ARG A 213 -3.67 18.41 1.64
CA ARG A 213 -5.10 18.44 1.94
C ARG A 213 -5.88 17.53 1.01
N THR A 214 -7.00 17.01 1.51
CA THR A 214 -7.99 16.35 0.64
C THR A 214 -8.70 17.40 -0.21
N ILE A 215 -8.68 17.21 -1.53
CA ILE A 215 -9.40 18.09 -2.47
C ILE A 215 -10.65 17.41 -3.06
N ALA A 216 -10.63 16.06 -3.17
CA ALA A 216 -11.79 15.30 -3.61
C ALA A 216 -11.74 13.88 -3.02
N GLU A 217 -12.91 13.28 -2.81
CA GLU A 217 -13.07 11.87 -2.45
C GLU A 217 -14.41 11.37 -2.99
N GLY A 218 -14.44 10.17 -3.55
CA GLY A 218 -15.66 9.57 -4.06
C GLY A 218 -15.43 8.49 -5.12
N ASP A 219 -16.50 8.16 -5.84
CA ASP A 219 -16.47 7.27 -6.99
C ASP A 219 -15.42 7.77 -8.01
N ARG A 220 -14.71 6.82 -8.63
CA ARG A 220 -13.63 7.11 -9.57
C ARG A 220 -14.05 8.01 -10.74
N GLN A 221 -15.30 7.88 -11.23
CA GLN A 221 -15.78 8.71 -12.35
C GLN A 221 -16.04 10.15 -11.88
N ALA A 222 -16.70 10.31 -10.73
CA ALA A 222 -16.96 11.62 -10.16
C ALA A 222 -15.68 12.39 -9.85
N VAL A 223 -14.66 11.70 -9.30
CA VAL A 223 -13.35 12.28 -8.98
C VAL A 223 -12.59 12.67 -10.26
N ARG A 224 -12.65 11.84 -11.31
CA ARG A 224 -11.99 12.14 -12.60
C ARG A 224 -12.51 13.43 -13.23
N ASP A 225 -13.81 13.67 -13.11
CA ASP A 225 -14.48 14.79 -13.75
C ASP A 225 -14.57 16.04 -12.83
N ASP A 226 -13.96 15.96 -11.62
CA ASP A 226 -13.94 17.06 -10.64
C ASP A 226 -13.00 18.19 -11.10
N PRO A 227 -13.49 19.45 -11.23
CA PRO A 227 -12.67 20.58 -11.66
C PRO A 227 -11.44 20.85 -10.76
N ALA A 228 -11.56 20.67 -9.45
CA ALA A 228 -10.44 20.87 -8.53
C ALA A 228 -9.33 19.82 -8.73
N VAL A 229 -9.71 18.58 -9.09
CA VAL A 229 -8.76 17.51 -9.42
C VAL A 229 -8.05 17.83 -10.73
N ILE A 230 -8.82 18.21 -11.76
CA ILE A 230 -8.27 18.58 -13.07
C ILE A 230 -7.27 19.75 -12.92
N GLU A 231 -7.65 20.80 -12.20
CA GLU A 231 -6.77 21.96 -11.95
C GLU A 231 -5.49 21.57 -11.20
N ALA A 232 -5.58 20.69 -10.18
CA ALA A 232 -4.43 20.25 -9.39
C ALA A 232 -3.39 19.48 -10.22
N TYR A 233 -3.82 18.81 -11.30
CA TYR A 233 -2.93 18.11 -12.22
C TYR A 233 -2.42 19.02 -13.36
N LEU A 234 -3.30 19.81 -14.01
CA LEU A 234 -2.93 20.68 -15.11
C LEU A 234 -2.13 21.92 -14.67
N GLY A 235 -2.43 22.47 -13.51
CA GLY A 235 -1.73 23.65 -12.97
C GLY A 235 -0.23 23.42 -12.71
N ARG A 236 0.24 22.16 -12.67
CA ARG A 236 1.65 21.79 -12.54
C ARG A 236 2.37 21.59 -13.87
N GLU A 237 1.71 21.04 -14.88
CA GLU A 237 2.32 20.94 -16.23
C GLU A 237 2.71 22.31 -16.77
N ALA A 238 1.98 23.38 -16.38
CA ALA A 238 2.30 24.76 -16.74
C ALA A 238 3.40 25.40 -15.87
N ALA A 239 3.74 24.81 -14.71
CA ALA A 239 4.79 25.33 -13.82
C ALA A 239 6.15 24.62 -14.00
N ASP A 240 6.15 23.42 -14.60
CA ASP A 240 7.35 22.63 -14.88
C ASP A 240 7.83 22.77 -16.35
N ALA A 241 7.13 23.60 -17.18
CA ALA A 241 7.49 23.96 -18.54
C ALA A 241 8.13 25.36 -18.63
#